data_9bd603e8792ef9c84cf24d588745a1d2
#
_entry.id   9bd603e8792ef9c84cf24d588745a1d2
#
_cell.length_a   1.000
_cell.length_b   1.000
_cell.length_c   1.000
_cell.angle_alpha   90.00
_cell.angle_beta   90.00
_cell.angle_gamma   90.00
#
_symmetry.space_group_name_H-M   'P 1'
#
loop_
_entity.id
_entity.type
_entity.pdbx_description
1 polymer ?
#
loop_
_entity_poly.entity_id
_entity_poly.type
_entity_poly.pdbx_seq_one_letter_code
_entity_poly.pdbx_strand_id
1 'polypeptide(L)'
;MSFSRQILQPRAGIYRAVTRSSGLVQCRGTVLRKSSPLSSSRTFTAAPTIPPPPPPQSSLLLRTLTFFGIAIVFTSVGFSIAAYPAFKAANAILDPPSDEESLKLYTPTDAKSIEVEAYINNHPVVKELRSRPEFTESRPHMKIPESQRGHNLTGGTLMGPGRVQVPPFVWTEAGGKSLVSISYLGEDLCGHPKIIHGGFLATMLDEGLARCCFGALPNKIGMTATLTVNYKAPTPAGTFVVLRAETTKVEGRKAWVEGRIETLVGEGEKPRVLCEANALFIEPRQAKMMARIYPVS
;
A
#
# COMPACT_ATOMS: atom_id res chain seq x y z
N MET A 1 -47.04 -20.63 -18.98
CA MET A 1 -46.85 -19.19 -18.83
C MET A 1 -45.45 -18.90 -19.28
N SER A 2 -45.33 -18.22 -20.41
CA SER A 2 -44.10 -17.93 -21.14
C SER A 2 -43.46 -16.66 -20.59
N PHE A 3 -42.19 -16.71 -20.15
CA PHE A 3 -41.41 -15.51 -19.82
C PHE A 3 -40.37 -15.25 -20.91
N SER A 4 -40.62 -14.17 -21.65
CA SER A 4 -39.73 -13.66 -22.68
C SER A 4 -38.43 -13.14 -22.08
N ARG A 5 -37.30 -13.58 -22.66
CA ARG A 5 -35.96 -13.02 -22.44
C ARG A 5 -35.85 -11.71 -23.24
N GLN A 6 -35.68 -10.59 -22.57
CA GLN A 6 -35.15 -9.36 -23.17
C GLN A 6 -33.63 -9.33 -23.05
N ILE A 7 -32.97 -9.39 -24.20
CA ILE A 7 -31.53 -9.21 -24.37
C ILE A 7 -31.27 -7.71 -24.47
N LEU A 8 -30.58 -7.14 -23.51
CA LEU A 8 -30.03 -5.78 -23.57
C LEU A 8 -28.70 -5.80 -24.34
N GLN A 9 -28.68 -5.12 -25.50
CA GLN A 9 -27.44 -4.85 -26.27
C GLN A 9 -26.65 -3.71 -25.64
N PRO A 10 -25.30 -3.74 -25.66
CA PRO A 10 -24.48 -2.64 -25.19
C PRO A 10 -24.40 -1.53 -26.24
N ARG A 11 -24.62 -0.30 -25.80
CA ARG A 11 -24.43 0.93 -26.61
C ARG A 11 -22.93 1.17 -26.84
N ALA A 12 -22.56 1.25 -28.12
CA ALA A 12 -21.25 1.69 -28.57
C ALA A 12 -21.04 3.18 -28.26
N GLY A 13 -20.02 3.51 -27.47
CA GLY A 13 -19.55 4.87 -27.24
C GLY A 13 -18.66 5.33 -28.39
N ILE A 14 -19.03 6.45 -29.01
CA ILE A 14 -18.33 7.11 -30.11
C ILE A 14 -17.08 7.79 -29.57
N TYR A 15 -15.91 7.28 -29.91
CA TYR A 15 -14.64 8.01 -29.71
C TYR A 15 -14.45 9.02 -30.85
N ARG A 16 -14.49 10.29 -30.53
CA ARG A 16 -14.20 11.41 -31.44
C ARG A 16 -12.69 11.62 -31.47
N ALA A 17 -12.05 11.21 -32.57
CA ALA A 17 -10.65 11.51 -32.85
C ALA A 17 -10.50 13.03 -33.17
N VAL A 18 -9.67 13.71 -32.42
CA VAL A 18 -9.25 15.10 -32.73
C VAL A 18 -7.97 15.01 -33.57
N THR A 19 -8.12 15.22 -34.89
CA THR A 19 -6.98 15.40 -35.81
C THR A 19 -6.48 16.84 -35.68
N ARG A 20 -5.22 17.00 -35.24
CA ARG A 20 -4.50 18.27 -35.35
C ARG A 20 -3.96 18.40 -36.77
N SER A 21 -4.46 19.36 -37.53
CA SER A 21 -3.90 19.82 -38.79
C SER A 21 -2.66 20.71 -38.55
N SER A 22 -1.53 20.27 -39.05
CA SER A 22 -0.31 21.07 -39.15
C SER A 22 -0.45 22.02 -40.33
N GLY A 23 -0.61 23.31 -40.07
CA GLY A 23 -0.57 24.40 -41.08
C GLY A 23 0.86 24.72 -41.51
N LEU A 24 1.16 24.47 -42.78
CA LEU A 24 2.33 24.97 -43.45
C LEU A 24 2.16 26.47 -43.72
N VAL A 25 3.01 27.29 -43.14
CA VAL A 25 3.13 28.73 -43.48
C VAL A 25 4.09 28.87 -44.65
N GLN A 26 3.52 29.22 -45.80
CA GLN A 26 4.24 29.51 -47.03
C GLN A 26 4.62 31.02 -47.05
N CYS A 27 5.88 31.34 -46.86
CA CYS A 27 6.37 32.70 -47.03
C CYS A 27 6.56 33.01 -48.52
N ARG A 28 5.73 33.90 -49.06
CA ARG A 28 5.88 34.50 -50.40
C ARG A 28 7.07 35.50 -50.39
N GLY A 29 8.03 35.28 -51.27
CA GLY A 29 9.09 36.20 -51.58
C GLY A 29 8.58 37.43 -52.31
N THR A 30 9.02 38.57 -51.84
CA THR A 30 8.83 39.87 -52.52
C THR A 30 10.08 40.22 -53.28
N VAL A 31 9.93 40.37 -54.61
CA VAL A 31 10.95 40.82 -55.54
C VAL A 31 11.14 42.32 -55.36
N LEU A 32 12.35 42.80 -55.09
CA LEU A 32 12.71 44.18 -55.12
C LEU A 32 13.81 44.46 -56.13
N ARG A 33 13.46 45.36 -56.94
CA ARG A 33 14.09 46.05 -58.06
C ARG A 33 15.54 46.40 -57.89
N LYS A 34 16.29 46.16 -58.97
CA LYS A 34 17.62 46.73 -59.24
C LYS A 34 17.54 48.25 -59.33
N SER A 35 18.47 48.93 -58.64
CA SER A 35 18.95 50.25 -59.01
C SER A 35 20.49 50.30 -58.86
N SER A 36 21.17 50.50 -59.93
CA SER A 36 22.60 50.73 -59.94
C SER A 36 22.90 52.22 -59.64
N PRO A 37 24.00 52.55 -59.00
CA PRO A 37 24.83 53.68 -59.47
C PRO A 37 26.32 53.38 -59.45
N LEU A 38 26.89 53.75 -60.56
CA LEU A 38 28.19 54.37 -60.80
C LEU A 38 29.35 54.24 -59.82
N SER A 39 30.29 53.54 -60.31
CA SER A 39 31.77 53.63 -60.19
C SER A 39 32.37 54.89 -59.50
N SER A 40 33.15 54.58 -58.44
CA SER A 40 34.39 55.36 -58.17
C SER A 40 35.41 54.37 -57.58
N SER A 41 36.39 54.03 -58.43
CA SER A 41 37.51 53.17 -58.08
C SER A 41 38.51 53.96 -57.19
N ARG A 42 38.58 53.57 -55.91
CA ARG A 42 39.76 53.78 -55.08
C ARG A 42 40.29 52.40 -54.68
N THR A 43 41.43 52.08 -55.34
CA THR A 43 42.25 50.92 -54.95
C THR A 43 42.87 51.17 -53.58
N PHE A 44 42.26 50.58 -52.55
CA PHE A 44 42.96 50.41 -51.29
C PHE A 44 43.65 49.04 -51.32
N THR A 45 44.97 49.07 -51.31
CA THR A 45 45.82 47.92 -51.14
C THR A 45 45.58 47.41 -49.72
N ALA A 46 44.79 46.36 -49.61
CA ALA A 46 44.54 45.68 -48.31
C ALA A 46 45.85 45.00 -47.88
N ALA A 47 46.26 45.29 -46.67
CA ALA A 47 47.37 44.59 -46.03
C ALA A 47 46.97 43.09 -45.93
N PRO A 48 47.94 42.17 -46.06
CA PRO A 48 47.63 40.73 -45.93
C PRO A 48 47.13 40.43 -44.54
N THR A 49 45.82 40.11 -44.41
CA THR A 49 45.22 39.57 -43.19
C THR A 49 45.75 38.19 -43.04
N ILE A 50 46.59 37.97 -42.04
CA ILE A 50 47.00 36.63 -41.61
C ILE A 50 45.70 35.93 -41.09
N PRO A 51 45.29 34.79 -41.66
CA PRO A 51 44.12 34.08 -41.16
C PRO A 51 44.32 33.63 -39.67
N PRO A 52 43.31 33.72 -38.82
CA PRO A 52 43.42 33.28 -37.44
C PRO A 52 43.90 31.84 -37.43
N PRO A 53 44.71 31.45 -36.44
CA PRO A 53 45.14 30.04 -36.30
C PRO A 53 43.92 29.13 -36.17
N PRO A 54 43.91 27.95 -36.78
CA PRO A 54 42.83 27.01 -36.66
C PRO A 54 42.64 26.66 -35.18
N PRO A 55 41.37 26.49 -34.70
CA PRO A 55 41.10 26.12 -33.31
C PRO A 55 41.79 24.78 -33.00
N PRO A 56 42.28 24.61 -31.78
CA PRO A 56 43.00 23.39 -31.39
C PRO A 56 42.08 22.20 -31.61
N GLN A 57 42.46 21.29 -32.50
CA GLN A 57 41.73 20.04 -32.75
C GLN A 57 41.96 19.11 -31.56
N SER A 58 40.93 18.90 -30.73
CA SER A 58 40.99 17.90 -29.69
C SER A 58 41.25 16.52 -30.33
N SER A 59 42.22 15.78 -29.80
CA SER A 59 42.59 14.48 -30.36
C SER A 59 41.35 13.56 -30.38
N LEU A 60 41.22 12.71 -31.41
CA LEU A 60 40.14 11.73 -31.55
C LEU A 60 40.00 10.88 -30.26
N LEU A 61 41.11 10.53 -29.64
CA LEU A 61 41.19 9.82 -28.37
C LEU A 61 40.48 10.55 -27.22
N LEU A 62 40.67 11.86 -27.11
CA LEU A 62 40.02 12.65 -26.05
C LEU A 62 38.50 12.73 -26.27
N ARG A 63 38.06 12.89 -27.52
CA ARG A 63 36.63 12.90 -27.88
C ARG A 63 35.96 11.60 -27.61
N THR A 64 36.59 10.44 -27.93
CA THR A 64 36.04 9.13 -27.64
C THR A 64 35.99 8.86 -26.15
N LEU A 65 37.01 9.20 -25.38
CA LEU A 65 37.03 9.08 -23.92
C LEU A 65 35.92 9.95 -23.29
N THR A 66 35.73 11.17 -23.75
CA THR A 66 34.66 12.04 -23.24
C THR A 66 33.26 11.45 -23.56
N PHE A 67 33.08 10.94 -24.79
CA PHE A 67 31.82 10.30 -25.19
C PHE A 67 31.52 9.09 -24.34
N PHE A 68 32.47 8.17 -24.11
CA PHE A 68 32.30 7.04 -23.24
C PHE A 68 32.06 7.44 -21.76
N GLY A 69 32.78 8.46 -21.27
CA GLY A 69 32.55 9.01 -19.95
C GLY A 69 31.11 9.51 -19.77
N ILE A 70 30.61 10.29 -20.70
CA ILE A 70 29.23 10.79 -20.71
C ILE A 70 28.26 9.63 -20.81
N ALA A 71 28.48 8.66 -21.70
CA ALA A 71 27.61 7.48 -21.84
C ALA A 71 27.51 6.67 -20.56
N ILE A 72 28.62 6.44 -19.87
CA ILE A 72 28.64 5.74 -18.57
C ILE A 72 27.82 6.51 -17.52
N VAL A 73 28.02 7.85 -17.43
CA VAL A 73 27.26 8.68 -16.47
C VAL A 73 25.75 8.58 -16.74
N PHE A 74 25.34 8.80 -17.99
CA PHE A 74 23.90 8.76 -18.34
C PHE A 74 23.30 7.35 -18.17
N THR A 75 24.05 6.29 -18.50
CA THR A 75 23.62 4.91 -18.29
C THR A 75 23.48 4.61 -16.79
N SER A 76 24.43 5.04 -15.97
CA SER A 76 24.39 4.84 -14.52
C SER A 76 23.21 5.59 -13.87
N VAL A 77 23.01 6.84 -14.27
CA VAL A 77 21.86 7.65 -13.81
C VAL A 77 20.53 7.02 -14.24
N GLY A 78 20.42 6.67 -15.53
CA GLY A 78 19.21 6.02 -16.05
C GLY A 78 18.92 4.68 -15.37
N PHE A 79 19.95 3.84 -15.16
CA PHE A 79 19.83 2.60 -14.42
C PHE A 79 19.40 2.83 -12.96
N SER A 80 19.99 3.80 -12.27
CA SER A 80 19.63 4.12 -10.88
C SER A 80 18.18 4.56 -10.76
N ILE A 81 17.69 5.40 -11.68
CA ILE A 81 16.28 5.84 -11.72
C ILE A 81 15.37 4.64 -12.00
N ALA A 82 15.70 3.80 -12.96
CA ALA A 82 14.90 2.63 -13.32
C ALA A 82 14.89 1.55 -12.23
N ALA A 83 16.00 1.33 -11.53
CA ALA A 83 16.15 0.35 -10.47
C ALA A 83 15.57 0.81 -9.11
N TYR A 84 15.41 2.14 -8.91
CA TYR A 84 14.97 2.71 -7.63
C TYR A 84 13.63 2.13 -7.10
N PRO A 85 12.56 1.96 -7.92
CA PRO A 85 11.32 1.36 -7.45
C PRO A 85 11.49 -0.09 -6.99
N ALA A 86 12.29 -0.88 -7.70
CA ALA A 86 12.58 -2.28 -7.34
C ALA A 86 13.40 -2.35 -6.04
N PHE A 87 14.39 -1.49 -5.89
CA PHE A 87 15.20 -1.38 -4.67
C PHE A 87 14.33 -0.97 -3.47
N LYS A 88 13.47 0.03 -3.64
CA LYS A 88 12.51 0.47 -2.61
C LYS A 88 11.57 -0.66 -2.20
N ALA A 89 11.03 -1.41 -3.17
CA ALA A 89 10.17 -2.55 -2.88
C ALA A 89 10.91 -3.68 -2.14
N ALA A 90 12.15 -3.98 -2.53
CA ALA A 90 12.98 -4.97 -1.85
C ALA A 90 13.30 -4.55 -0.41
N ASN A 91 13.70 -3.30 -0.19
CA ASN A 91 13.97 -2.78 1.16
C ASN A 91 12.73 -2.84 2.06
N ALA A 92 11.56 -2.49 1.54
CA ALA A 92 10.33 -2.53 2.33
C ALA A 92 9.94 -3.95 2.79
N ILE A 93 10.46 -5.00 2.13
CA ILE A 93 10.28 -6.40 2.54
C ILE A 93 11.38 -6.82 3.53
N LEU A 94 12.61 -6.36 3.33
CA LEU A 94 13.77 -6.74 4.14
C LEU A 94 13.80 -6.01 5.49
N ASP A 95 13.33 -4.76 5.51
CA ASP A 95 13.29 -3.90 6.68
C ASP A 95 11.89 -3.27 6.82
N PRO A 96 10.91 -4.07 7.30
CA PRO A 96 9.54 -3.59 7.49
C PRO A 96 9.47 -2.62 8.67
N PRO A 97 8.51 -1.66 8.65
CA PRO A 97 8.33 -0.72 9.73
C PRO A 97 8.14 -1.40 11.09
N SER A 98 8.71 -0.83 12.13
CA SER A 98 8.51 -1.26 13.52
C SER A 98 7.04 -1.11 13.96
N ASP A 99 6.70 -1.66 15.13
CA ASP A 99 5.36 -1.50 15.71
C ASP A 99 5.03 -0.03 15.94
N GLU A 100 5.95 0.72 16.53
CA GLU A 100 5.78 2.14 16.79
C GLU A 100 5.67 2.98 15.49
N GLU A 101 6.49 2.71 14.49
CA GLU A 101 6.42 3.38 13.19
C GLU A 101 5.08 3.12 12.49
N SER A 102 4.54 1.90 12.63
CA SER A 102 3.27 1.52 12.02
C SER A 102 2.09 2.40 12.48
N LEU A 103 2.15 2.94 13.68
CA LEU A 103 1.15 3.86 14.23
C LEU A 103 1.14 5.22 13.53
N LYS A 104 2.30 5.65 13.01
CA LYS A 104 2.52 6.94 12.35
C LYS A 104 2.25 6.91 10.83
N LEU A 105 2.11 5.71 10.25
CA LEU A 105 1.95 5.54 8.80
C LEU A 105 0.53 5.77 8.27
N TYR A 106 -0.45 5.98 9.14
CA TYR A 106 -1.83 6.26 8.75
C TYR A 106 -2.27 7.63 9.24
N THR A 107 -2.85 8.41 8.33
CA THR A 107 -3.52 9.68 8.65
C THR A 107 -4.92 9.63 8.04
N PRO A 108 -5.98 9.76 8.85
CA PRO A 108 -7.35 9.77 8.35
C PRO A 108 -7.59 11.03 7.51
N THR A 109 -8.25 10.87 6.35
CA THR A 109 -8.47 11.96 5.37
C THR A 109 -9.92 12.37 5.23
N ASP A 110 -10.86 11.50 5.58
CA ASP A 110 -12.29 11.78 5.52
C ASP A 110 -12.89 11.96 6.94
N ALA A 111 -14.03 12.65 7.02
CA ALA A 111 -14.68 13.01 8.29
C ALA A 111 -15.02 11.78 9.15
N LYS A 112 -15.49 10.67 8.51
CA LYS A 112 -15.85 9.46 9.24
C LYS A 112 -14.62 8.75 9.80
N SER A 113 -13.54 8.68 9.02
CA SER A 113 -12.27 8.11 9.49
C SER A 113 -11.67 8.93 10.66
N ILE A 114 -11.77 10.27 10.60
CA ILE A 114 -11.35 11.15 11.71
C ILE A 114 -12.18 10.88 12.98
N GLU A 115 -13.51 10.77 12.84
CA GLU A 115 -14.41 10.46 13.95
C GLU A 115 -14.08 9.09 14.57
N VAL A 116 -13.94 8.04 13.73
CA VAL A 116 -13.63 6.67 14.17
C VAL A 116 -12.29 6.62 14.88
N GLU A 117 -11.27 7.25 14.31
CA GLU A 117 -9.92 7.33 14.89
C GLU A 117 -9.94 8.03 16.26
N ALA A 118 -10.64 9.16 16.37
CA ALA A 118 -10.78 9.91 17.61
C ALA A 118 -11.55 9.11 18.66
N TYR A 119 -12.62 8.40 18.28
CA TYR A 119 -13.39 7.57 19.18
C TYR A 119 -12.54 6.45 19.78
N ILE A 120 -11.80 5.70 18.95
CA ILE A 120 -10.94 4.61 19.41
C ILE A 120 -9.86 5.14 20.35
N ASN A 121 -9.17 6.21 19.95
CA ASN A 121 -8.06 6.77 20.74
C ASN A 121 -8.49 7.28 22.12
N ASN A 122 -9.72 7.76 22.27
CA ASN A 122 -10.25 8.28 23.53
C ASN A 122 -10.96 7.23 24.38
N HIS A 123 -11.17 6.01 23.85
CA HIS A 123 -11.94 4.98 24.53
C HIS A 123 -11.24 4.47 25.81
N PRO A 124 -11.97 4.23 26.91
CA PRO A 124 -11.39 3.74 28.19
C PRO A 124 -10.58 2.47 28.05
N VAL A 125 -11.07 1.49 27.29
CA VAL A 125 -10.39 0.20 27.01
C VAL A 125 -9.03 0.44 26.34
N VAL A 126 -8.91 1.42 25.42
CA VAL A 126 -7.64 1.77 24.77
C VAL A 126 -6.67 2.40 25.73
N LYS A 127 -7.16 3.29 26.60
CA LYS A 127 -6.32 3.90 27.66
C LYS A 127 -5.80 2.85 28.63
N GLU A 128 -6.64 1.89 29.01
CA GLU A 128 -6.24 0.75 29.83
C GLU A 128 -5.16 -0.08 29.14
N LEU A 129 -5.37 -0.50 27.87
CA LEU A 129 -4.41 -1.30 27.12
C LEU A 129 -3.06 -0.59 26.98
N ARG A 130 -3.06 0.72 26.77
CA ARG A 130 -1.84 1.54 26.70
C ARG A 130 -1.12 1.69 28.04
N SER A 131 -1.81 1.54 29.15
CA SER A 131 -1.19 1.57 30.49
C SER A 131 -0.52 0.24 30.88
N ARG A 132 -0.75 -0.81 30.13
CA ARG A 132 -0.26 -2.17 30.41
C ARG A 132 1.07 -2.42 29.69
N PRO A 133 2.21 -2.49 30.40
CA PRO A 133 3.54 -2.57 29.79
C PRO A 133 3.81 -3.90 29.05
N GLU A 134 3.03 -4.94 29.33
CA GLU A 134 3.13 -6.24 28.64
C GLU A 134 2.63 -6.20 27.20
N PHE A 135 1.84 -5.19 26.80
CA PHE A 135 1.31 -5.04 25.47
C PHE A 135 2.13 -4.09 24.61
N THR A 136 2.35 -4.47 23.36
CA THR A 136 2.89 -3.60 22.32
C THR A 136 1.78 -3.20 21.35
N GLU A 137 1.56 -1.89 21.19
CA GLU A 137 0.57 -1.34 20.26
C GLU A 137 1.14 -1.26 18.85
N SER A 138 0.35 -1.61 17.84
CA SER A 138 0.74 -1.52 16.43
C SER A 138 -0.46 -1.40 15.50
N ARG A 139 -0.18 -1.08 14.21
CA ARG A 139 -1.13 -1.22 13.09
C ARG A 139 -0.53 -2.17 12.05
N PRO A 140 -0.71 -3.48 12.21
CA PRO A 140 -0.01 -4.47 11.41
C PRO A 140 -0.24 -4.35 9.90
N HIS A 141 -1.44 -3.96 9.45
CA HIS A 141 -1.73 -3.74 8.03
C HIS A 141 -0.89 -2.61 7.41
N MET A 142 -0.45 -1.65 8.23
CA MET A 142 0.43 -0.56 7.77
C MET A 142 1.87 -1.01 7.55
N LYS A 143 2.29 -2.14 8.12
CA LYS A 143 3.61 -2.74 7.87
C LYS A 143 3.70 -3.42 6.49
N ILE A 144 2.57 -3.74 5.86
CA ILE A 144 2.54 -4.27 4.49
C ILE A 144 3.00 -3.17 3.53
N PRO A 145 4.00 -3.42 2.67
CA PRO A 145 4.45 -2.45 1.67
C PRO A 145 3.27 -1.94 0.83
N GLU A 146 3.22 -0.65 0.55
CA GLU A 146 2.13 -0.01 -0.19
C GLU A 146 1.87 -0.69 -1.54
N SER A 147 2.94 -1.08 -2.24
CA SER A 147 2.86 -1.80 -3.52
C SER A 147 2.18 -3.17 -3.43
N GLN A 148 2.15 -3.80 -2.26
CA GLN A 148 1.53 -5.10 -2.02
C GLN A 148 0.16 -4.99 -1.35
N ARG A 149 -0.12 -3.86 -0.69
CA ARG A 149 -1.34 -3.66 0.09
C ARG A 149 -2.60 -3.76 -0.77
N GLY A 150 -2.58 -3.23 -2.00
CA GLY A 150 -3.70 -3.34 -2.95
C GLY A 150 -4.07 -4.77 -3.34
N HIS A 151 -3.15 -5.73 -3.20
CA HIS A 151 -3.36 -7.15 -3.47
C HIS A 151 -3.56 -7.99 -2.19
N ASN A 152 -3.67 -7.34 -1.05
CA ASN A 152 -3.94 -7.99 0.23
C ASN A 152 -5.42 -7.83 0.60
N LEU A 153 -6.07 -8.93 1.00
CA LEU A 153 -7.51 -8.96 1.27
C LEU A 153 -7.88 -8.01 2.42
N THR A 154 -7.23 -8.16 3.57
CA THR A 154 -7.56 -7.42 4.80
C THR A 154 -6.84 -6.09 4.90
N GLY A 155 -5.58 -6.01 4.46
CA GLY A 155 -4.80 -4.78 4.47
C GLY A 155 -5.08 -3.84 3.30
N GLY A 156 -5.85 -4.26 2.29
CA GLY A 156 -6.17 -3.48 1.09
C GLY A 156 -7.63 -3.55 0.70
N THR A 157 -8.08 -4.68 0.12
CA THR A 157 -9.41 -4.80 -0.48
C THR A 157 -10.55 -4.48 0.49
N LEU A 158 -10.46 -4.95 1.74
CA LEU A 158 -11.49 -4.76 2.77
C LEU A 158 -11.21 -3.54 3.68
N MET A 159 -10.20 -2.71 3.36
CA MET A 159 -9.89 -1.48 4.07
C MET A 159 -10.51 -0.24 3.41
N GLY A 160 -10.78 0.78 4.21
CA GLY A 160 -11.19 2.11 3.77
C GLY A 160 -12.67 2.44 4.01
N PRO A 161 -13.13 3.58 3.48
CA PRO A 161 -14.49 4.08 3.71
C PRO A 161 -15.56 3.04 3.39
N GLY A 162 -16.53 2.92 4.30
CA GLY A 162 -17.63 1.94 4.20
C GLY A 162 -17.26 0.50 4.55
N ARG A 163 -15.97 0.17 4.72
CA ARG A 163 -15.43 -1.17 5.01
C ARG A 163 -14.80 -1.20 6.41
N VAL A 164 -13.62 -1.75 6.59
CA VAL A 164 -12.83 -1.51 7.79
C VAL A 164 -12.33 -0.08 7.69
N GLN A 165 -13.01 0.85 8.36
CA GLN A 165 -12.92 2.29 8.12
C GLN A 165 -11.50 2.85 8.28
N VAL A 166 -10.80 2.38 9.33
CA VAL A 166 -9.42 2.74 9.63
C VAL A 166 -8.61 1.47 9.87
N PRO A 167 -7.29 1.46 9.63
CA PRO A 167 -6.46 0.30 9.94
C PRO A 167 -6.61 -0.09 11.41
N PRO A 168 -6.91 -1.38 11.72
CA PRO A 168 -7.12 -1.84 13.07
C PRO A 168 -5.97 -1.49 14.01
N PHE A 169 -6.30 -1.07 15.22
CA PHE A 169 -5.36 -1.02 16.32
C PHE A 169 -5.20 -2.39 16.93
N VAL A 170 -3.99 -2.81 17.18
CA VAL A 170 -3.67 -4.13 17.72
C VAL A 170 -2.69 -4.00 18.87
N TRP A 171 -3.01 -4.62 19.98
CA TRP A 171 -2.14 -4.79 21.15
C TRP A 171 -1.77 -6.27 21.26
N THR A 172 -0.48 -6.56 21.23
CA THR A 172 0.05 -7.94 21.28
C THR A 172 0.91 -8.11 22.53
N GLU A 173 0.63 -9.14 23.32
CA GLU A 173 1.44 -9.50 24.47
C GLU A 173 2.70 -10.24 24.03
N ALA A 174 3.83 -9.91 24.66
CA ALA A 174 5.12 -10.53 24.36
C ALA A 174 5.07 -12.06 24.44
N GLY A 175 5.77 -12.72 23.50
CA GLY A 175 5.78 -14.18 23.40
C GLY A 175 4.52 -14.79 22.79
N GLY A 176 3.62 -13.97 22.23
CA GLY A 176 2.43 -14.45 21.52
C GLY A 176 1.39 -15.09 22.44
N LYS A 177 1.24 -14.59 23.65
CA LYS A 177 0.28 -15.13 24.65
C LYS A 177 -1.13 -14.65 24.36
N SER A 178 -1.32 -13.34 24.21
CA SER A 178 -2.62 -12.74 23.95
C SER A 178 -2.57 -11.61 22.96
N LEU A 179 -3.73 -11.29 22.38
CA LEU A 179 -3.91 -10.19 21.42
C LEU A 179 -5.28 -9.55 21.62
N VAL A 180 -5.30 -8.22 21.52
CA VAL A 180 -6.53 -7.43 21.43
C VAL A 180 -6.48 -6.60 20.17
N SER A 181 -7.55 -6.60 19.37
CA SER A 181 -7.68 -5.76 18.17
C SER A 181 -8.98 -5.00 18.18
N ILE A 182 -8.96 -3.71 17.85
CA ILE A 182 -10.15 -2.85 17.78
C ILE A 182 -10.33 -2.37 16.35
N SER A 183 -11.56 -2.52 15.83
CA SER A 183 -11.94 -2.16 14.47
C SER A 183 -13.33 -1.52 14.43
N TYR A 184 -13.55 -0.65 13.43
CA TYR A 184 -14.88 -0.19 13.05
C TYR A 184 -15.29 -0.85 11.74
N LEU A 185 -16.49 -1.44 11.71
CA LEU A 185 -17.01 -2.20 10.58
C LEU A 185 -18.12 -1.43 9.88
N GLY A 186 -17.85 -0.96 8.65
CA GLY A 186 -18.76 -0.19 7.83
C GLY A 186 -19.80 -1.04 7.10
N GLU A 187 -20.70 -0.36 6.36
CA GLU A 187 -21.88 -0.97 5.73
C GLU A 187 -21.56 -1.81 4.50
N ASP A 188 -20.42 -1.56 3.82
CA ASP A 188 -19.98 -2.31 2.64
C ASP A 188 -19.48 -3.74 2.99
N LEU A 189 -19.38 -4.07 4.27
CA LEU A 189 -19.05 -5.41 4.77
C LEU A 189 -20.27 -6.27 5.04
N CYS A 190 -21.47 -5.82 4.67
CA CYS A 190 -22.71 -6.52 4.94
C CYS A 190 -22.90 -7.77 4.06
N GLY A 191 -23.41 -8.86 4.68
CA GLY A 191 -23.94 -10.03 3.98
C GLY A 191 -25.47 -9.99 3.82
N HIS A 192 -26.15 -9.38 4.80
CA HIS A 192 -27.55 -9.04 4.77
C HIS A 192 -27.71 -7.55 5.10
N PRO A 193 -28.82 -6.89 4.74
CA PRO A 193 -29.02 -5.50 5.06
C PRO A 193 -28.73 -5.16 6.52
N LYS A 194 -27.79 -4.26 6.76
CA LYS A 194 -27.32 -3.82 8.09
C LYS A 194 -26.67 -4.87 8.98
N ILE A 195 -26.34 -6.06 8.45
CA ILE A 195 -25.65 -7.13 9.19
C ILE A 195 -24.35 -7.47 8.48
N ILE A 196 -23.25 -7.38 9.21
CA ILE A 196 -21.91 -7.75 8.73
C ILE A 196 -21.87 -9.21 8.29
N HIS A 197 -21.22 -9.47 7.17
CA HIS A 197 -21.07 -10.80 6.59
C HIS A 197 -20.31 -11.74 7.52
N GLY A 198 -20.89 -12.91 7.83
CA GLY A 198 -20.27 -13.87 8.74
C GLY A 198 -18.88 -14.35 8.28
N GLY A 199 -18.70 -14.54 6.96
CA GLY A 199 -17.39 -14.86 6.40
C GLY A 199 -16.33 -13.80 6.64
N PHE A 200 -16.70 -12.50 6.70
CA PHE A 200 -15.78 -11.44 7.07
C PHE A 200 -15.35 -11.55 8.54
N LEU A 201 -16.28 -11.84 9.45
CA LEU A 201 -15.96 -12.07 10.86
C LEU A 201 -15.03 -13.29 11.04
N ALA A 202 -15.25 -14.36 10.25
CA ALA A 202 -14.35 -15.50 10.21
C ALA A 202 -12.95 -15.12 9.71
N THR A 203 -12.84 -14.26 8.69
CA THR A 203 -11.55 -13.74 8.21
C THR A 203 -10.83 -12.93 9.28
N MET A 204 -11.55 -12.06 10.02
CA MET A 204 -10.97 -11.32 11.14
C MET A 204 -10.44 -12.25 12.22
N LEU A 205 -11.20 -13.31 12.58
CA LEU A 205 -10.78 -14.31 13.56
C LEU A 205 -9.56 -15.08 13.06
N ASP A 206 -9.57 -15.57 11.83
CA ASP A 206 -8.42 -16.28 11.24
C ASP A 206 -7.13 -15.47 11.36
N GLU A 207 -7.17 -14.21 10.93
CA GLU A 207 -6.00 -13.32 10.95
C GLU A 207 -5.60 -12.91 12.38
N GLY A 208 -6.56 -12.59 13.23
CA GLY A 208 -6.30 -12.17 14.60
C GLY A 208 -5.73 -13.29 15.47
N LEU A 209 -6.29 -14.52 15.35
CA LEU A 209 -5.80 -15.68 16.07
C LEU A 209 -4.41 -16.11 15.57
N ALA A 210 -4.17 -16.07 14.24
CA ALA A 210 -2.87 -16.34 13.66
C ALA A 210 -1.81 -15.38 14.21
N ARG A 211 -2.10 -14.08 14.19
CA ARG A 211 -1.20 -13.05 14.70
C ARG A 211 -0.91 -13.19 16.17
N CYS A 212 -1.90 -13.60 16.97
CA CYS A 212 -1.74 -13.85 18.40
C CYS A 212 -0.62 -14.86 18.67
N CYS A 213 -0.62 -16.01 17.98
CA CYS A 213 0.31 -17.10 18.27
C CYS A 213 1.65 -17.02 17.54
N PHE A 214 1.83 -16.10 16.58
CA PHE A 214 3.08 -16.04 15.80
C PHE A 214 4.30 -15.83 16.70
N GLY A 215 4.19 -14.96 17.72
CA GLY A 215 5.27 -14.74 18.68
C GLY A 215 5.68 -15.99 19.47
N ALA A 216 4.78 -16.96 19.61
CA ALA A 216 5.03 -18.23 20.32
C ALA A 216 5.62 -19.33 19.44
N LEU A 217 5.59 -19.16 18.10
CA LEU A 217 6.13 -20.14 17.15
C LEU A 217 7.63 -19.90 16.88
N PRO A 218 8.45 -20.96 16.62
CA PRO A 218 9.89 -20.86 16.48
C PRO A 218 10.38 -19.86 15.45
N ASN A 219 9.72 -19.77 14.27
CA ASN A 219 10.07 -18.82 13.21
C ASN A 219 9.03 -17.69 13.07
N LYS A 220 8.17 -17.49 14.05
CA LYS A 220 7.16 -16.43 14.09
C LYS A 220 6.26 -16.37 12.85
N ILE A 221 5.92 -17.52 12.29
CA ILE A 221 5.02 -17.69 11.15
C ILE A 221 4.20 -18.98 11.33
N GLY A 222 2.94 -18.93 10.98
CA GLY A 222 2.04 -20.08 11.02
C GLY A 222 1.04 -20.05 9.87
N MET A 223 0.52 -21.22 9.52
CA MET A 223 -0.58 -21.37 8.58
C MET A 223 -1.75 -22.01 9.30
N THR A 224 -2.94 -21.54 8.99
CA THR A 224 -4.19 -22.07 9.52
C THR A 224 -4.39 -23.50 9.03
N ALA A 225 -4.39 -24.44 9.98
CA ALA A 225 -4.72 -25.83 9.69
C ALA A 225 -6.19 -26.14 9.96
N THR A 226 -6.76 -25.50 11.00
CA THR A 226 -8.17 -25.61 11.34
C THR A 226 -8.64 -24.33 11.96
N LEU A 227 -9.83 -23.87 11.57
CA LEU A 227 -10.55 -22.76 12.17
C LEU A 227 -12.02 -23.18 12.34
N THR A 228 -12.51 -23.19 13.58
CA THR A 228 -13.91 -23.46 13.91
C THR A 228 -14.52 -22.19 14.47
N VAL A 229 -15.57 -21.68 13.81
CA VAL A 229 -16.26 -20.45 14.20
C VAL A 229 -17.68 -20.73 14.67
N ASN A 230 -18.04 -20.19 15.83
CA ASN A 230 -19.36 -20.27 16.42
C ASN A 230 -19.98 -18.86 16.46
N TYR A 231 -20.98 -18.61 15.65
CA TYR A 231 -21.72 -17.35 15.62
C TYR A 231 -22.75 -17.32 16.76
N LYS A 232 -22.65 -16.31 17.64
CA LYS A 232 -23.53 -16.15 18.82
C LYS A 232 -24.62 -15.12 18.59
N ALA A 233 -24.30 -14.07 17.81
CA ALA A 233 -25.23 -12.98 17.57
C ALA A 233 -24.94 -12.30 16.22
N PRO A 234 -25.97 -11.73 15.55
CA PRO A 234 -25.76 -10.88 14.39
C PRO A 234 -24.95 -9.64 14.79
N THR A 235 -23.98 -9.29 13.93
CA THR A 235 -23.13 -8.11 14.09
C THR A 235 -23.71 -6.97 13.26
N PRO A 236 -24.22 -5.88 13.87
CA PRO A 236 -24.70 -4.73 13.11
C PRO A 236 -23.58 -4.08 12.33
N ALA A 237 -23.87 -3.55 11.16
CA ALA A 237 -22.97 -2.65 10.44
C ALA A 237 -22.91 -1.29 11.14
N GLY A 238 -21.82 -0.54 10.90
CA GLY A 238 -21.62 0.76 11.55
C GLY A 238 -21.25 0.63 13.04
N THR A 239 -20.59 -0.46 13.45
CA THR A 239 -20.27 -0.74 14.84
C THR A 239 -18.78 -0.91 15.10
N PHE A 240 -18.37 -0.62 16.33
CA PHE A 240 -17.03 -0.94 16.83
C PHE A 240 -17.02 -2.33 17.44
N VAL A 241 -15.98 -3.09 17.10
CA VAL A 241 -15.77 -4.45 17.63
C VAL A 241 -14.39 -4.61 18.23
N VAL A 242 -14.29 -5.49 19.21
CA VAL A 242 -13.04 -5.93 19.84
C VAL A 242 -12.85 -7.40 19.53
N LEU A 243 -11.75 -7.75 18.91
CA LEU A 243 -11.28 -9.13 18.83
C LEU A 243 -10.31 -9.36 19.98
N ARG A 244 -10.55 -10.40 20.76
CA ARG A 244 -9.63 -10.90 21.79
C ARG A 244 -9.22 -12.31 21.45
N ALA A 245 -7.93 -12.59 21.53
CA ALA A 245 -7.36 -13.89 21.28
C ALA A 245 -6.35 -14.28 22.35
N GLU A 246 -6.25 -15.57 22.64
CA GLU A 246 -5.33 -16.16 23.61
C GLU A 246 -4.75 -17.45 23.04
N THR A 247 -3.43 -17.61 23.13
CA THR A 247 -2.74 -18.85 22.78
C THR A 247 -2.83 -19.82 23.95
N THR A 248 -3.67 -20.85 23.82
CA THR A 248 -3.95 -21.79 24.91
C THR A 248 -2.90 -22.89 25.02
N LYS A 249 -2.22 -23.23 23.92
CA LYS A 249 -1.23 -24.32 23.91
C LYS A 249 -0.24 -24.14 22.77
N VAL A 250 1.03 -24.47 23.02
CA VAL A 250 2.07 -24.54 21.99
C VAL A 250 2.84 -25.87 22.13
N GLU A 251 2.97 -26.60 21.02
CA GLU A 251 3.75 -27.83 20.94
C GLU A 251 4.62 -27.83 19.68
N GLY A 252 5.91 -27.55 19.85
CA GLY A 252 6.86 -27.47 18.75
C GLY A 252 6.45 -26.45 17.69
N ARG A 253 5.97 -26.91 16.54
CA ARG A 253 5.51 -26.06 15.42
C ARG A 253 3.98 -25.84 15.39
N LYS A 254 3.26 -26.23 16.42
CA LYS A 254 1.80 -26.15 16.51
C LYS A 254 1.41 -25.20 17.62
N ALA A 255 0.43 -24.33 17.35
CA ALA A 255 -0.18 -23.46 18.32
C ALA A 255 -1.70 -23.57 18.25
N TRP A 256 -2.35 -23.74 19.40
CA TRP A 256 -3.80 -23.70 19.56
C TRP A 256 -4.17 -22.33 20.11
N VAL A 257 -5.16 -21.71 19.52
CA VAL A 257 -5.58 -20.35 19.86
C VAL A 257 -7.09 -20.31 19.95
N GLU A 258 -7.58 -19.66 20.98
CA GLU A 258 -8.99 -19.35 21.15
C GLU A 258 -9.19 -17.85 21.05
N GLY A 259 -10.36 -17.43 20.57
CA GLY A 259 -10.67 -16.01 20.53
C GLY A 259 -12.13 -15.74 20.24
N ARG A 260 -12.48 -14.47 20.39
CA ARG A 260 -13.84 -14.00 20.17
C ARG A 260 -13.85 -12.58 19.61
N ILE A 261 -14.93 -12.26 18.94
CA ILE A 261 -15.28 -10.88 18.58
C ILE A 261 -16.47 -10.48 19.45
N GLU A 262 -16.35 -9.34 20.10
CA GLU A 262 -17.37 -8.75 20.98
C GLU A 262 -17.58 -7.28 20.63
N THR A 263 -18.68 -6.69 21.07
CA THR A 263 -18.93 -5.25 20.92
C THR A 263 -17.96 -4.44 21.77
N LEU A 264 -17.46 -3.31 21.21
CA LEU A 264 -16.76 -2.31 22.02
C LEU A 264 -17.81 -1.48 22.76
N VAL A 265 -17.80 -1.51 24.09
CA VAL A 265 -18.81 -0.88 24.95
C VAL A 265 -18.15 0.09 25.91
N GLY A 266 -18.92 1.06 26.40
CA GLY A 266 -18.49 2.02 27.40
C GLY A 266 -18.18 1.40 28.76
N GLU A 267 -17.66 2.22 29.66
CA GLU A 267 -17.34 1.82 31.02
C GLU A 267 -18.60 1.35 31.78
N GLY A 268 -18.52 0.19 32.42
CA GLY A 268 -19.63 -0.41 33.17
C GLY A 268 -20.64 -1.21 32.34
N GLU A 269 -20.54 -1.18 31.02
CA GLU A 269 -21.38 -1.99 30.14
C GLU A 269 -20.75 -3.36 29.90
N LYS A 270 -21.62 -4.39 29.74
CA LYS A 270 -21.13 -5.74 29.39
C LYS A 270 -21.05 -5.91 27.89
N PRO A 271 -19.86 -6.25 27.34
CA PRO A 271 -19.72 -6.51 25.91
C PRO A 271 -20.54 -7.75 25.51
N ARG A 272 -21.18 -7.68 24.36
CA ARG A 272 -21.90 -8.79 23.75
C ARG A 272 -20.96 -9.57 22.85
N VAL A 273 -20.81 -10.86 23.12
CA VAL A 273 -20.07 -11.75 22.24
C VAL A 273 -20.85 -11.97 20.94
N LEU A 274 -20.22 -11.69 19.81
CA LEU A 274 -20.79 -11.81 18.46
C LEU A 274 -20.43 -13.14 17.82
N CYS A 275 -19.17 -13.55 17.90
CA CYS A 275 -18.70 -14.86 17.49
C CYS A 275 -17.46 -15.27 18.28
N GLU A 276 -17.22 -16.58 18.34
CA GLU A 276 -16.08 -17.21 18.99
C GLU A 276 -15.40 -18.17 18.01
N ALA A 277 -14.11 -18.39 18.19
CA ALA A 277 -13.37 -19.35 17.37
C ALA A 277 -12.29 -20.08 18.15
N ASN A 278 -12.03 -21.31 17.72
CA ASN A 278 -10.88 -22.11 18.09
C ASN A 278 -10.09 -22.43 16.82
N ALA A 279 -8.78 -22.26 16.86
CA ALA A 279 -7.93 -22.51 15.71
C ALA A 279 -6.67 -23.31 16.07
N LEU A 280 -6.18 -24.05 15.09
CA LEU A 280 -4.87 -24.68 15.10
C LEU A 280 -4.03 -24.05 13.99
N PHE A 281 -2.89 -23.49 14.37
CA PHE A 281 -1.87 -22.99 13.46
C PHE A 281 -0.65 -23.91 13.46
N ILE A 282 -0.08 -24.11 12.27
CA ILE A 282 1.11 -24.96 12.10
C ILE A 282 2.16 -24.17 11.36
N GLU A 283 3.34 -24.07 11.94
CA GLU A 283 4.50 -23.51 11.28
C GLU A 283 4.97 -24.45 10.15
N PRO A 284 5.08 -23.96 8.89
CA PRO A 284 5.59 -24.76 7.76
C PRO A 284 7.02 -25.22 7.99
N ARG A 285 7.39 -26.38 7.42
CA ARG A 285 8.79 -26.87 7.50
C ARG A 285 9.80 -25.90 6.87
N GLN A 286 9.38 -25.19 5.82
CA GLN A 286 10.16 -24.19 5.09
C GLN A 286 10.02 -22.75 5.63
N ALA A 287 9.50 -22.56 6.84
CA ALA A 287 9.25 -21.25 7.45
C ALA A 287 10.44 -20.27 7.39
N LYS A 288 11.65 -20.79 7.54
CA LYS A 288 12.89 -19.97 7.45
C LYS A 288 13.10 -19.30 6.09
N MET A 289 12.54 -19.88 5.00
CA MET A 289 12.68 -19.37 3.63
C MET A 289 11.46 -18.55 3.19
N MET A 290 10.41 -18.48 4.00
CA MET A 290 9.21 -17.75 3.65
C MET A 290 9.35 -16.26 3.97
N ALA A 291 8.86 -15.42 3.06
CA ALA A 291 8.74 -13.99 3.31
C ALA A 291 7.77 -13.73 4.48
N ARG A 292 8.18 -12.89 5.42
CA ARG A 292 7.34 -12.47 6.54
C ARG A 292 6.50 -11.28 6.10
N ILE A 293 5.27 -11.55 5.68
CA ILE A 293 4.31 -10.50 5.27
C ILE A 293 3.86 -9.66 6.47
N TYR A 294 3.81 -10.27 7.64
CA TYR A 294 3.46 -9.63 8.91
C TYR A 294 4.58 -9.88 9.93
N PRO A 295 5.62 -9.05 9.93
CA PRO A 295 6.66 -9.19 10.95
C PRO A 295 6.07 -8.95 12.33
N VAL A 296 6.28 -9.93 13.22
CA VAL A 296 5.96 -9.87 14.65
C VAL A 296 7.28 -9.64 15.37
N SER A 297 7.32 -8.64 16.21
CA SER A 297 8.47 -8.32 17.08
C SER A 297 8.74 -9.42 18.11
#